data_8925742fd8aeded439b91e4b06fb955e
#
_entry.id   8925742fd8aeded439b91e4b06fb955e
#
_cell.length_a   1.000
_cell.length_b   1.000
_cell.length_c   1.000
_cell.angle_alpha   90.00
_cell.angle_beta   90.00
_cell.angle_gamma   90.00
#
_symmetry.space_group_name_H-M   'P 1'
#
loop_
_entity.id
_entity.type
_entity.pdbx_description
1 polymer ?
#
loop_
_entity_poly.entity_id
_entity_poly.type
_entity_poly.pdbx_seq_one_letter_code
_entity_poly.pdbx_strand_id
1 'polypeptide(L)'
;DVGAESIDVGAESIDVAAAGQSDEESRLSFEECLGGEETCWEWSSEAVNNTDCGPGNDHEFCWEYKVYQPYVSLDPEDSSTRPVDADAESRAQRLVELGWNATVDTAATYFKTSDLGEADVDIVRDGIRVAEQYLGAYGPMRVYVIGSDEEATEPAIADYCAWAYDPDYEERCRSDQGVGIWEIAHYQGPNAFAQHSRSRGTPTQAFVIGNPAQLGAADGAKIAVHEYVHVYTAAHQLYDGADEYGLDWPIWLEEGAAEFLALYLADQNGWLSFEERMDESLDRALNLRTTVPNLTIADIAADRERVNDYCGLCFGVLQYETGQWATAWLANRTSVDEVFHGFFPRASEQGIDRAFELSFGLSIDEFMVQFEDFLGLPRAQQMAILPIP
;
A
#
# COMPACT_ATOMS: atom_id res chain seq x y z
N ASP A 1 4.35 39.90 -13.75
CA ASP A 1 5.70 39.36 -13.78
C ASP A 1 6.14 39.02 -12.36
N VAL A 2 5.79 37.85 -11.90
CA VAL A 2 6.40 37.21 -10.70
C VAL A 2 6.79 35.83 -11.14
N GLY A 3 8.11 35.61 -11.24
CA GLY A 3 8.69 34.36 -11.69
C GLY A 3 8.37 33.21 -10.75
N ALA A 4 7.92 32.12 -11.32
CA ALA A 4 7.90 30.84 -10.68
C ALA A 4 9.33 30.27 -10.69
N GLU A 5 9.98 30.18 -9.54
CA GLU A 5 11.21 29.40 -9.38
C GLU A 5 10.80 27.94 -9.25
N SER A 6 11.14 27.17 -10.29
CA SER A 6 11.10 25.72 -10.23
C SER A 6 12.18 25.21 -9.28
N ILE A 7 11.81 24.45 -8.27
CA ILE A 7 12.77 23.71 -7.44
C ILE A 7 13.27 22.52 -8.28
N ASP A 8 14.46 22.71 -8.82
CA ASP A 8 15.21 21.67 -9.54
C ASP A 8 15.84 20.75 -8.49
N VAL A 9 15.26 19.57 -8.28
CA VAL A 9 15.86 18.51 -7.48
C VAL A 9 16.91 17.84 -8.34
N GLY A 10 18.13 18.40 -8.28
CA GLY A 10 19.26 17.93 -9.03
C GLY A 10 19.58 16.47 -8.72
N ALA A 11 19.52 15.63 -9.75
CA ALA A 11 20.10 14.30 -9.74
C ALA A 11 21.61 14.42 -9.75
N GLU A 12 22.26 14.34 -8.60
CA GLU A 12 23.70 14.13 -8.51
C GLU A 12 24.00 12.66 -8.84
N SER A 13 24.74 12.46 -9.91
CA SER A 13 25.31 11.17 -10.28
C SER A 13 26.36 10.76 -9.25
N ILE A 14 26.10 9.70 -8.49
CA ILE A 14 27.07 9.11 -7.56
C ILE A 14 27.91 8.08 -8.32
N ASP A 15 29.20 8.40 -8.47
CA ASP A 15 30.24 7.47 -8.95
C ASP A 15 30.41 6.34 -7.92
N VAL A 16 30.09 5.11 -8.32
CA VAL A 16 30.34 3.91 -7.52
C VAL A 16 31.80 3.53 -7.61
N ALA A 17 32.60 3.92 -6.64
CA ALA A 17 33.94 3.42 -6.45
C ALA A 17 33.92 2.15 -5.58
N ALA A 18 34.44 1.07 -6.13
CA ALA A 18 34.63 -0.21 -5.45
C ALA A 18 35.55 -0.06 -4.22
N ALA A 19 35.04 -0.43 -3.04
CA ALA A 19 35.84 -0.60 -1.84
C ALA A 19 35.69 -2.02 -1.28
N GLY A 20 36.85 -2.58 -0.95
CA GLY A 20 37.13 -3.96 -0.71
C GLY A 20 36.66 -4.55 0.60
N GLN A 21 36.80 -5.85 0.60
CA GLN A 21 36.72 -6.84 1.69
C GLN A 21 37.16 -6.34 3.06
N SER A 22 36.33 -6.54 4.07
CA SER A 22 36.74 -6.99 5.40
C SER A 22 35.53 -7.45 6.24
N ASP A 23 35.76 -8.57 6.92
CA ASP A 23 35.15 -9.12 8.11
C ASP A 23 33.88 -9.96 7.95
N GLU A 24 34.14 -11.23 7.58
CA GLU A 24 33.37 -12.39 8.03
C GLU A 24 33.49 -12.50 9.56
N GLU A 25 32.57 -11.90 10.32
CA GLU A 25 32.33 -12.32 11.71
C GLU A 25 30.84 -12.37 11.99
N SER A 26 30.39 -13.62 12.22
CA SER A 26 29.14 -14.04 12.85
C SER A 26 27.84 -13.54 12.22
N ARG A 27 27.58 -13.90 10.99
CA ARG A 27 26.22 -14.09 10.50
C ARG A 27 25.76 -15.48 10.91
N LEU A 28 24.81 -15.58 11.83
CA LEU A 28 24.04 -16.82 11.97
C LEU A 28 23.36 -17.07 10.62
N SER A 29 23.55 -18.24 10.03
CA SER A 29 22.84 -18.59 8.82
C SER A 29 21.35 -18.70 9.14
N PHE A 30 20.49 -18.45 8.17
CA PHE A 30 19.04 -18.62 8.28
C PHE A 30 18.65 -19.98 8.88
N GLU A 31 19.41 -21.06 8.59
CA GLU A 31 19.24 -22.39 9.14
C GLU A 31 19.53 -22.49 10.65
N GLU A 32 20.40 -21.64 11.19
CA GLU A 32 20.71 -21.63 12.63
C GLU A 32 19.64 -20.91 13.46
N CYS A 33 18.88 -19.99 12.85
CA CYS A 33 17.72 -19.34 13.48
C CYS A 33 16.50 -20.27 13.61
N LEU A 34 16.33 -21.23 12.73
CA LEU A 34 15.18 -22.15 12.72
C LEU A 34 15.18 -23.20 13.85
N GLY A 35 16.26 -23.32 14.62
CA GLY A 35 16.45 -24.35 15.67
C GLY A 35 16.14 -23.92 17.10
N GLY A 36 15.74 -22.70 17.38
CA GLY A 36 15.56 -22.19 18.75
C GLY A 36 14.25 -21.44 18.98
N GLU A 37 13.69 -21.56 20.18
CA GLU A 37 12.48 -20.88 20.65
C GLU A 37 12.67 -19.35 20.89
N GLU A 38 13.80 -18.77 20.48
CA GLU A 38 14.08 -17.33 20.64
C GLU A 38 13.90 -16.60 19.32
N THR A 39 13.26 -15.45 19.38
CA THR A 39 13.04 -14.53 18.27
C THR A 39 14.37 -14.09 17.68
N CYS A 40 14.65 -14.46 16.43
CA CYS A 40 15.83 -13.99 15.71
C CYS A 40 15.60 -12.57 15.22
N TRP A 41 16.53 -11.68 15.57
CA TRP A 41 16.55 -10.30 15.12
C TRP A 41 17.64 -10.16 14.06
N GLU A 42 17.28 -9.74 12.86
CA GLU A 42 18.26 -9.37 11.86
C GLU A 42 18.25 -7.85 11.67
N TRP A 43 19.42 -7.24 11.80
CA TRP A 43 19.65 -5.84 11.50
C TRP A 43 19.98 -5.74 10.02
N SER A 44 19.13 -5.13 9.22
CA SER A 44 19.49 -4.75 7.86
C SER A 44 20.20 -3.39 7.89
N SER A 45 21.51 -3.40 8.03
CA SER A 45 22.36 -2.19 7.95
C SER A 45 22.78 -1.85 6.52
N GLU A 46 22.32 -2.57 5.50
CA GLU A 46 22.88 -2.46 4.14
C GLU A 46 22.12 -1.50 3.22
N ALA A 47 20.96 -0.97 3.61
CA ALA A 47 20.21 -0.05 2.75
C ALA A 47 20.80 1.37 2.70
N VAL A 48 21.75 1.70 3.54
CA VAL A 48 22.44 2.98 3.51
C VAL A 48 23.94 2.72 3.60
N ASN A 49 24.68 3.11 2.58
CA ASN A 49 26.16 3.13 2.56
C ASN A 49 26.69 4.18 3.56
N ASN A 50 26.23 4.12 4.78
CA ASN A 50 26.64 5.01 5.84
C ASN A 50 27.24 4.18 6.98
N THR A 51 28.57 4.12 7.02
CA THR A 51 29.37 3.45 8.05
C THR A 51 29.17 4.00 9.47
N ASP A 52 28.31 5.00 9.64
CA ASP A 52 28.06 5.69 10.90
C ASP A 52 26.75 5.25 11.60
N CYS A 53 25.97 4.35 10.99
CA CYS A 53 24.78 3.80 11.62
C CYS A 53 25.13 2.57 12.48
N GLY A 54 25.26 2.77 13.76
CA GLY A 54 25.53 1.73 14.76
C GLY A 54 24.77 2.00 16.05
N PRO A 55 24.66 1.02 16.97
CA PRO A 55 24.00 1.23 18.25
C PRO A 55 24.62 2.41 19.02
N GLY A 56 23.86 3.49 19.19
CA GLY A 56 24.29 4.68 19.90
C GLY A 56 24.68 5.89 19.04
N ASN A 57 24.49 5.85 17.74
CA ASN A 57 24.64 7.00 16.86
C ASN A 57 23.27 7.57 16.46
N ASP A 58 22.98 8.76 17.00
CA ASP A 58 21.74 9.54 16.72
C ASP A 58 21.87 10.30 15.37
N HIS A 59 22.25 9.61 14.29
CA HIS A 59 22.29 10.26 12.99
C HIS A 59 20.89 10.27 12.34
N GLU A 60 20.49 11.45 11.89
CA GLU A 60 19.21 11.87 11.32
C GLU A 60 18.71 11.03 10.11
N PHE A 61 19.49 10.05 9.64
CA PHE A 61 19.21 9.19 8.49
C PHE A 61 19.39 7.69 8.75
N CYS A 62 19.50 7.27 9.99
CA CYS A 62 19.63 5.87 10.34
C CYS A 62 18.26 5.31 10.75
N TRP A 63 17.65 4.48 9.90
CA TRP A 63 16.37 3.86 10.15
C TRP A 63 16.57 2.51 10.83
N GLU A 64 16.00 2.31 12.01
CA GLU A 64 15.82 0.99 12.60
C GLU A 64 14.49 0.39 12.10
N TYR A 65 14.55 -0.50 11.14
CA TYR A 65 13.42 -1.37 10.85
C TYR A 65 13.47 -2.59 11.76
N LYS A 66 12.57 -2.66 12.73
CA LYS A 66 12.27 -3.90 13.43
C LYS A 66 11.24 -4.66 12.60
N VAL A 67 11.69 -5.60 11.81
CA VAL A 67 10.78 -6.54 11.16
C VAL A 67 10.40 -7.60 12.17
N TYR A 68 9.19 -7.55 12.68
CA TYR A 68 8.59 -8.65 13.43
C TYR A 68 8.14 -9.69 12.40
N GLN A 69 8.82 -10.80 12.33
CA GLN A 69 8.31 -11.98 11.64
C GLN A 69 8.20 -13.15 12.62
N PRO A 70 7.02 -13.63 12.94
CA PRO A 70 6.83 -15.02 13.27
C PRO A 70 6.84 -15.80 11.94
N TYR A 71 8.02 -16.11 11.43
CA TYR A 71 8.12 -16.93 10.23
C TYR A 71 7.88 -18.41 10.63
N VAL A 72 6.74 -18.93 10.27
CA VAL A 72 6.56 -20.37 10.11
C VAL A 72 7.01 -20.67 8.70
N SER A 73 8.20 -21.27 8.55
CA SER A 73 8.67 -21.83 7.28
C SER A 73 7.60 -22.77 6.74
N LEU A 74 6.96 -22.38 5.67
CA LEU A 74 6.11 -23.26 4.90
C LEU A 74 6.95 -23.85 3.80
N ASP A 75 7.20 -25.15 3.91
CA ASP A 75 7.78 -25.96 2.84
C ASP A 75 6.91 -25.78 1.58
N PRO A 76 7.46 -25.31 0.43
CA PRO A 76 6.68 -25.08 -0.79
C PRO A 76 5.96 -26.32 -1.31
N GLU A 77 6.34 -27.52 -0.86
CA GLU A 77 5.72 -28.78 -1.26
C GLU A 77 4.43 -29.13 -0.47
N ASP A 78 4.06 -28.36 0.59
CA ASP A 78 2.92 -28.70 1.45
C ASP A 78 1.71 -27.75 1.33
N SER A 79 1.65 -26.93 0.29
CA SER A 79 0.48 -26.04 0.06
C SER A 79 -0.80 -26.80 -0.31
N SER A 80 -0.71 -28.10 -0.63
CA SER A 80 -1.88 -28.90 -1.05
C SER A 80 -2.63 -29.61 0.10
N THR A 81 -2.16 -29.51 1.35
CA THR A 81 -2.73 -30.25 2.49
C THR A 81 -2.96 -29.44 3.75
N ARG A 82 -2.98 -28.10 3.69
CA ARG A 82 -3.45 -27.34 4.85
C ARG A 82 -4.91 -27.71 5.12
N PRO A 83 -5.23 -28.17 6.35
CA PRO A 83 -6.61 -28.24 6.74
C PRO A 83 -7.16 -26.80 6.65
N VAL A 84 -8.16 -26.58 5.83
CA VAL A 84 -8.94 -25.34 5.86
C VAL A 84 -9.37 -25.17 7.31
N ASP A 85 -8.92 -24.08 7.95
CA ASP A 85 -9.32 -23.80 9.32
C ASP A 85 -10.82 -23.52 9.28
N ALA A 86 -11.62 -24.49 9.72
CA ALA A 86 -13.07 -24.39 9.75
C ALA A 86 -13.54 -23.18 10.59
N ASP A 87 -12.68 -22.66 11.49
CA ASP A 87 -12.97 -21.46 12.25
C ASP A 87 -12.70 -20.18 11.43
N ALA A 88 -11.71 -20.17 10.53
CA ALA A 88 -11.45 -19.03 9.64
C ALA A 88 -12.60 -18.86 8.62
N GLU A 89 -13.01 -19.97 7.98
CA GLU A 89 -14.17 -19.99 7.08
C GLU A 89 -15.43 -19.49 7.80
N SER A 90 -15.69 -19.97 9.01
CA SER A 90 -16.82 -19.51 9.82
C SER A 90 -16.72 -18.04 10.23
N ARG A 91 -15.51 -17.49 10.39
CA ARG A 91 -15.30 -16.07 10.70
C ARG A 91 -15.54 -15.20 9.48
N ALA A 92 -14.98 -15.55 8.33
CA ALA A 92 -15.19 -14.82 7.08
C ALA A 92 -16.67 -14.75 6.72
N GLN A 93 -17.37 -15.88 6.78
CA GLN A 93 -18.81 -15.94 6.54
C GLN A 93 -19.61 -15.05 7.51
N ARG A 94 -19.27 -15.05 8.81
CA ARG A 94 -19.92 -14.16 9.79
C ARG A 94 -19.71 -12.68 9.48
N LEU A 95 -18.53 -12.30 9.00
CA LEU A 95 -18.25 -10.91 8.64
C LEU A 95 -19.04 -10.48 7.40
N VAL A 96 -19.18 -11.35 6.41
CA VAL A 96 -20.06 -11.12 5.26
C VAL A 96 -21.52 -11.02 5.70
N GLU A 97 -21.99 -11.89 6.59
CA GLU A 97 -23.34 -11.84 7.17
C GLU A 97 -23.58 -10.55 7.98
N LEU A 98 -22.52 -9.97 8.58
CA LEU A 98 -22.56 -8.68 9.26
C LEU A 98 -22.51 -7.48 8.29
N GLY A 99 -22.35 -7.73 6.99
CA GLY A 99 -22.34 -6.68 5.97
C GLY A 99 -20.98 -6.00 5.76
N TRP A 100 -19.88 -6.70 6.05
CA TRP A 100 -18.53 -6.15 5.83
C TRP A 100 -18.33 -5.63 4.41
N ASN A 101 -18.81 -6.36 3.43
CA ASN A 101 -18.73 -6.03 2.00
C ASN A 101 -19.95 -5.24 1.49
N ALA A 102 -20.80 -4.76 2.39
CA ALA A 102 -21.96 -3.95 2.03
C ALA A 102 -21.69 -2.47 2.27
N THR A 103 -22.26 -1.64 1.42
CA THR A 103 -22.23 -0.18 1.60
C THR A 103 -23.05 0.25 2.82
N VAL A 104 -22.63 1.32 3.47
CA VAL A 104 -23.28 1.92 4.64
C VAL A 104 -23.76 3.33 4.34
N ASP A 105 -24.83 3.75 5.02
CA ASP A 105 -25.35 5.13 4.92
C ASP A 105 -24.73 6.09 5.96
N THR A 106 -23.74 5.60 6.73
CA THR A 106 -23.10 6.41 7.79
C THR A 106 -21.90 7.16 7.24
N ALA A 107 -21.91 8.49 7.38
CA ALA A 107 -20.76 9.30 7.04
C ALA A 107 -19.56 8.99 7.93
N ALA A 108 -18.36 9.11 7.36
CA ALA A 108 -17.11 9.01 8.11
C ALA A 108 -17.03 10.07 9.22
N THR A 109 -16.41 9.69 10.34
CA THR A 109 -16.13 10.60 11.45
C THR A 109 -14.69 11.09 11.33
N TYR A 110 -14.49 12.41 11.34
CA TYR A 110 -13.16 13.03 11.17
C TYR A 110 -12.60 13.49 12.49
N PHE A 111 -11.36 13.15 12.73
CA PHE A 111 -10.52 13.62 13.82
C PHE A 111 -9.31 14.34 13.23
N LYS A 112 -8.88 15.40 13.87
CA LYS A 112 -7.66 16.11 13.48
C LYS A 112 -6.82 16.44 14.68
N THR A 113 -5.52 16.50 14.53
CA THR A 113 -4.62 17.02 15.55
C THR A 113 -4.83 18.54 15.73
N SER A 114 -4.49 19.05 16.91
CA SER A 114 -4.79 20.44 17.29
C SER A 114 -4.02 21.49 16.50
N ASP A 115 -2.93 21.10 15.86
CA ASP A 115 -2.08 21.96 15.01
C ASP A 115 -2.61 22.14 13.59
N LEU A 116 -3.63 21.37 13.17
CA LEU A 116 -4.25 21.47 11.85
C LEU A 116 -5.52 22.35 11.84
N GLY A 117 -5.79 22.95 10.68
CA GLY A 117 -7.02 23.69 10.39
C GLY A 117 -8.13 22.83 9.81
N GLU A 118 -9.33 23.41 9.63
CA GLU A 118 -10.43 22.74 8.92
C GLU A 118 -10.13 22.55 7.44
N ALA A 119 -9.31 23.41 6.85
CA ALA A 119 -8.92 23.31 5.44
C ALA A 119 -8.17 22.02 5.14
N ASP A 120 -7.36 21.51 6.09
CA ASP A 120 -6.65 20.24 5.95
C ASP A 120 -7.63 19.06 5.93
N VAL A 121 -8.65 19.11 6.79
CA VAL A 121 -9.73 18.12 6.82
C VAL A 121 -10.58 18.17 5.56
N ASP A 122 -10.85 19.37 5.03
CA ASP A 122 -11.66 19.56 3.82
C ASP A 122 -10.98 18.93 2.59
N ILE A 123 -9.64 19.03 2.48
CA ILE A 123 -8.87 18.35 1.42
C ILE A 123 -9.15 16.84 1.45
N VAL A 124 -9.01 16.23 2.61
CA VAL A 124 -9.21 14.77 2.79
C VAL A 124 -10.66 14.38 2.56
N ARG A 125 -11.60 15.18 3.08
CA ARG A 125 -13.04 14.97 2.91
C ARG A 125 -13.46 15.00 1.44
N ASP A 126 -12.89 15.90 0.65
CA ASP A 126 -13.18 15.99 -0.79
C ASP A 126 -12.69 14.73 -1.53
N GLY A 127 -11.49 14.24 -1.21
CA GLY A 127 -10.98 12.99 -1.78
C GLY A 127 -11.85 11.79 -1.43
N ILE A 128 -12.15 11.60 -0.14
CA ILE A 128 -13.01 10.49 0.32
C ILE A 128 -14.40 10.57 -0.33
N ARG A 129 -15.01 11.75 -0.38
CA ARG A 129 -16.32 11.93 -1.02
C ARG A 129 -16.32 11.52 -2.49
N VAL A 130 -15.27 11.83 -3.24
CA VAL A 130 -15.13 11.43 -4.64
C VAL A 130 -14.98 9.90 -4.76
N ALA A 131 -14.17 9.30 -3.90
CA ALA A 131 -14.00 7.86 -3.86
C ALA A 131 -15.30 7.13 -3.49
N GLU A 132 -16.01 7.59 -2.45
CA GLU A 132 -17.31 7.04 -2.05
C GLU A 132 -18.38 7.16 -3.15
N GLN A 133 -18.37 8.24 -3.93
CA GLN A 133 -19.30 8.40 -5.05
C GLN A 133 -19.08 7.36 -6.15
N TYR A 134 -17.85 6.92 -6.35
CA TYR A 134 -17.51 5.91 -7.36
C TYR A 134 -17.59 4.49 -6.81
N LEU A 135 -16.99 4.22 -5.66
CA LEU A 135 -16.86 2.87 -5.09
C LEU A 135 -18.01 2.47 -4.16
N GLY A 136 -18.75 3.44 -3.63
CA GLY A 136 -19.68 3.24 -2.52
C GLY A 136 -19.02 3.55 -1.17
N ALA A 137 -19.85 3.81 -0.14
CA ALA A 137 -19.37 4.07 1.22
C ALA A 137 -19.29 2.75 2.01
N TYR A 138 -18.13 2.47 2.58
CA TYR A 138 -17.88 1.30 3.42
C TYR A 138 -17.49 1.74 4.83
N GLY A 139 -17.82 0.95 5.83
CA GLY A 139 -17.52 1.34 7.19
C GLY A 139 -18.22 0.50 8.25
N PRO A 140 -18.37 1.04 9.46
CA PRO A 140 -18.12 2.43 9.88
C PRO A 140 -16.65 2.85 9.79
N MET A 141 -16.40 4.10 9.38
CA MET A 141 -15.06 4.63 9.13
C MET A 141 -14.74 5.84 10.03
N ARG A 142 -13.51 5.87 10.54
CA ARG A 142 -12.90 7.03 11.19
C ARG A 142 -11.69 7.50 10.40
N VAL A 143 -11.60 8.80 10.22
CA VAL A 143 -10.53 9.47 9.47
C VAL A 143 -9.72 10.31 10.44
N TYR A 144 -8.42 10.06 10.50
CA TYR A 144 -7.48 10.76 11.35
C TYR A 144 -6.56 11.61 10.48
N VAL A 145 -6.68 12.93 10.59
CA VAL A 145 -5.83 13.90 9.88
C VAL A 145 -4.77 14.37 10.86
N ILE A 146 -3.51 14.07 10.57
CA ILE A 146 -2.39 14.22 11.48
C ILE A 146 -1.48 15.35 11.01
N GLY A 147 -1.15 16.27 11.90
CA GLY A 147 -0.20 17.35 11.66
C GLY A 147 1.24 16.96 12.00
N SER A 148 2.04 17.98 12.31
CA SER A 148 3.48 17.83 12.61
C SER A 148 3.80 17.91 14.11
N ASP A 149 2.80 18.05 14.97
CA ASP A 149 2.98 18.14 16.42
C ASP A 149 2.80 16.75 17.05
N GLU A 150 3.93 16.12 17.45
CA GLU A 150 3.94 14.78 18.06
C GLU A 150 3.07 14.72 19.33
N GLU A 151 3.06 15.76 20.16
CA GLU A 151 2.25 15.77 21.39
C GLU A 151 0.74 15.80 21.08
N ALA A 152 0.38 16.37 19.90
CA ALA A 152 -1.01 16.44 19.45
C ALA A 152 -1.53 15.10 18.91
N THR A 153 -0.67 14.10 18.66
CA THR A 153 -1.07 12.77 18.15
C THR A 153 -1.68 11.88 19.23
N GLU A 154 -1.29 12.04 20.48
CA GLU A 154 -1.72 11.15 21.57
C GLU A 154 -3.24 10.99 21.71
N PRO A 155 -4.06 12.05 21.61
CA PRO A 155 -5.51 11.90 21.61
C PRO A 155 -6.05 11.10 20.41
N ALA A 156 -5.43 11.24 19.23
CA ALA A 156 -5.82 10.49 18.02
C ALA A 156 -5.48 9.00 18.18
N ILE A 157 -4.29 8.68 18.67
CA ILE A 157 -3.85 7.31 18.98
C ILE A 157 -4.78 6.67 20.01
N ALA A 158 -5.11 7.40 21.07
CA ALA A 158 -6.01 6.90 22.11
C ALA A 158 -7.40 6.58 21.57
N ASP A 159 -7.97 7.48 20.77
CA ASP A 159 -9.28 7.29 20.14
C ASP A 159 -9.27 6.15 19.13
N TYR A 160 -8.21 6.08 18.30
CA TYR A 160 -8.04 5.01 17.32
C TYR A 160 -8.01 3.63 17.98
N CYS A 161 -7.14 3.44 18.98
CA CYS A 161 -7.00 2.16 19.64
C CYS A 161 -8.26 1.76 20.43
N ALA A 162 -8.89 2.70 21.13
CA ALA A 162 -10.13 2.44 21.85
C ALA A 162 -11.31 2.11 20.92
N TRP A 163 -11.28 2.61 19.69
CA TRP A 163 -12.35 2.36 18.72
C TRP A 163 -12.13 1.11 17.87
N ALA A 164 -10.90 0.91 17.39
CA ALA A 164 -10.61 -0.16 16.43
C ALA A 164 -10.40 -1.53 17.10
N TYR A 165 -9.97 -1.56 18.36
CA TYR A 165 -9.56 -2.79 19.03
C TYR A 165 -10.34 -3.07 20.31
N ASP A 166 -10.35 -4.35 20.74
CA ASP A 166 -10.90 -4.76 22.02
C ASP A 166 -10.10 -4.16 23.18
N PRO A 167 -10.73 -3.92 24.34
CA PRO A 167 -10.07 -3.30 25.49
C PRO A 167 -8.81 -4.03 25.94
N ASP A 168 -8.76 -5.34 25.80
CA ASP A 168 -7.61 -6.17 26.19
C ASP A 168 -6.41 -5.96 25.22
N TYR A 169 -6.65 -5.41 24.04
CA TYR A 169 -5.62 -5.12 23.04
C TYR A 169 -5.26 -3.62 22.96
N GLU A 170 -6.01 -2.74 23.65
CA GLU A 170 -5.84 -1.29 23.53
C GLU A 170 -4.41 -0.81 23.87
N GLU A 171 -3.81 -1.33 24.95
CA GLU A 171 -2.44 -0.96 25.34
C GLU A 171 -1.41 -1.40 24.30
N ARG A 172 -1.58 -2.61 23.75
CA ARG A 172 -0.72 -3.11 22.68
C ARG A 172 -0.91 -2.33 21.37
N CYS A 173 -2.14 -1.96 21.05
CA CYS A 173 -2.41 -1.11 19.90
C CYS A 173 -1.61 0.19 19.94
N ARG A 174 -1.51 0.83 21.13
CA ARG A 174 -0.74 2.08 21.25
C ARG A 174 0.74 1.91 20.94
N SER A 175 1.34 0.77 21.34
CA SER A 175 2.74 0.47 21.07
C SER A 175 3.00 -0.04 19.63
N ASP A 176 2.00 -0.62 19.01
CA ASP A 176 2.14 -1.24 17.68
C ASP A 176 1.56 -0.32 16.59
N GLN A 177 0.24 -0.21 16.54
CA GLN A 177 -0.47 0.52 15.49
C GLN A 177 -0.44 2.05 15.68
N GLY A 178 -0.46 2.49 16.95
CA GLY A 178 -0.36 3.91 17.30
C GLY A 178 0.99 4.54 16.92
N VAL A 179 2.04 3.72 16.81
CA VAL A 179 3.36 4.19 16.35
C VAL A 179 3.26 4.77 14.94
N GLY A 180 2.51 4.15 14.02
CA GLY A 180 2.34 4.68 12.66
C GLY A 180 1.69 6.08 12.62
N ILE A 181 0.76 6.36 13.55
CA ILE A 181 0.16 7.71 13.67
C ILE A 181 1.19 8.71 14.21
N TRP A 182 1.98 8.31 15.21
CA TRP A 182 3.04 9.14 15.76
C TRP A 182 4.15 9.42 14.73
N GLU A 183 4.54 8.42 13.96
CA GLU A 183 5.57 8.53 12.91
C GLU A 183 5.20 9.58 11.85
N ILE A 184 3.93 9.69 11.48
CA ILE A 184 3.45 10.74 10.56
C ILE A 184 3.81 12.13 11.07
N ALA A 185 3.57 12.41 12.36
CA ALA A 185 3.92 13.70 12.95
C ALA A 185 5.44 13.86 13.13
N HIS A 186 6.12 12.79 13.55
CA HIS A 186 7.55 12.77 13.82
C HIS A 186 8.38 13.08 12.56
N TYR A 187 8.07 12.43 11.45
CA TYR A 187 8.77 12.66 10.20
C TYR A 187 8.27 13.88 9.42
N GLN A 188 7.18 14.49 9.87
CA GLN A 188 6.62 15.74 9.34
C GLN A 188 6.33 15.74 7.84
N GLY A 189 6.42 14.59 7.20
CA GLY A 189 6.12 14.40 5.78
C GLY A 189 4.67 13.99 5.55
N PRO A 190 4.18 14.18 4.31
CA PRO A 190 2.92 13.58 3.92
C PRO A 190 3.06 12.06 3.89
N ASN A 191 2.18 11.37 4.59
CA ASN A 191 2.08 9.93 4.60
C ASN A 191 0.63 9.55 4.89
N ALA A 192 0.20 8.40 4.41
CA ALA A 192 -1.14 7.92 4.65
C ALA A 192 -1.17 6.39 4.73
N PHE A 193 -2.17 5.86 5.41
CA PHE A 193 -2.47 4.44 5.39
C PHE A 193 -3.93 4.20 5.75
N ALA A 194 -4.50 3.14 5.21
CA ALA A 194 -5.79 2.61 5.61
C ALA A 194 -5.59 1.34 6.43
N GLN A 195 -6.42 1.16 7.45
CA GLN A 195 -6.45 -0.06 8.25
C GLN A 195 -7.88 -0.50 8.53
N HIS A 196 -8.07 -1.80 8.58
CA HIS A 196 -9.31 -2.40 9.00
C HIS A 196 -9.10 -3.28 10.24
N SER A 197 -10.06 -3.26 11.14
CA SER A 197 -10.05 -4.12 12.32
C SER A 197 -11.28 -5.00 12.37
N ARG A 198 -11.07 -6.23 12.77
CA ARG A 198 -12.11 -7.25 13.00
C ARG A 198 -12.22 -7.63 14.47
N SER A 199 -11.43 -6.98 15.32
CA SER A 199 -11.27 -7.34 16.72
C SER A 199 -12.61 -7.38 17.47
N ARG A 200 -13.51 -6.45 17.18
CA ARG A 200 -14.84 -6.37 17.83
C ARG A 200 -15.94 -7.15 17.14
N GLY A 201 -15.63 -7.99 16.18
CA GLY A 201 -16.65 -8.71 15.38
C GLY A 201 -17.53 -7.81 14.53
N THR A 202 -17.23 -6.52 14.47
CA THR A 202 -17.82 -5.55 13.56
C THR A 202 -16.74 -4.94 12.69
N PRO A 203 -17.00 -4.73 11.39
CA PRO A 203 -16.04 -4.07 10.55
C PRO A 203 -15.80 -2.63 11.03
N THR A 204 -14.53 -2.28 11.20
CA THR A 204 -14.11 -0.90 11.46
C THR A 204 -13.03 -0.54 10.46
N GLN A 205 -13.19 0.60 9.80
CA GLN A 205 -12.24 1.13 8.84
C GLN A 205 -11.59 2.37 9.44
N ALA A 206 -10.27 2.35 9.57
CA ALA A 206 -9.50 3.52 9.95
C ALA A 206 -8.74 4.04 8.74
N PHE A 207 -8.77 5.32 8.55
CA PHE A 207 -8.05 6.03 7.51
C PHE A 207 -7.19 7.08 8.20
N VAL A 208 -5.89 7.03 7.98
CA VAL A 208 -4.94 7.97 8.58
C VAL A 208 -4.20 8.69 7.46
N ILE A 209 -4.15 10.01 7.52
CA ILE A 209 -3.41 10.84 6.56
C ILE A 209 -2.72 11.99 7.28
N GLY A 210 -1.45 12.20 6.95
CA GLY A 210 -0.61 13.24 7.52
C GLY A 210 -0.39 14.40 6.57
N ASN A 211 -0.41 15.60 7.12
CA ASN A 211 0.01 16.85 6.45
C ASN A 211 -0.51 17.02 5.00
N PRO A 212 -1.80 16.82 4.71
CA PRO A 212 -2.31 16.77 3.34
C PRO A 212 -2.08 18.09 2.57
N ALA A 213 -2.06 19.22 3.26
CA ALA A 213 -1.81 20.53 2.65
C ALA A 213 -0.34 20.72 2.21
N GLN A 214 0.62 19.97 2.72
CA GLN A 214 2.01 20.05 2.28
C GLN A 214 2.19 19.61 0.82
N LEU A 215 1.38 18.66 0.36
CA LEU A 215 1.34 18.24 -1.04
C LEU A 215 0.58 19.22 -1.96
N GLY A 216 -0.14 20.16 -1.37
CA GLY A 216 -1.16 20.93 -2.07
C GLY A 216 -2.51 20.21 -2.08
N ALA A 217 -3.59 20.95 -2.25
CA ALA A 217 -4.95 20.42 -2.13
C ALA A 217 -5.26 19.31 -3.14
N ALA A 218 -4.74 19.42 -4.36
CA ALA A 218 -4.98 18.44 -5.42
C ALA A 218 -4.35 17.07 -5.10
N ASP A 219 -3.06 17.04 -4.76
CA ASP A 219 -2.37 15.79 -4.42
C ASP A 219 -2.84 15.24 -3.07
N GLY A 220 -3.15 16.10 -2.09
CA GLY A 220 -3.73 15.66 -0.82
C GLY A 220 -5.10 15.00 -0.98
N ALA A 221 -5.98 15.54 -1.82
CA ALA A 221 -7.25 14.92 -2.14
C ALA A 221 -7.08 13.62 -2.95
N LYS A 222 -6.12 13.57 -3.89
CA LYS A 222 -5.77 12.37 -4.64
C LYS A 222 -5.29 11.24 -3.72
N ILE A 223 -4.42 11.54 -2.74
CA ILE A 223 -3.98 10.54 -1.75
C ILE A 223 -5.16 10.03 -0.93
N ALA A 224 -6.10 10.90 -0.56
CA ALA A 224 -7.30 10.46 0.14
C ALA A 224 -8.17 9.52 -0.69
N VAL A 225 -8.20 9.67 -2.02
CA VAL A 225 -8.83 8.66 -2.92
C VAL A 225 -8.04 7.36 -2.89
N HIS A 226 -6.70 7.42 -3.01
CA HIS A 226 -5.82 6.26 -2.99
C HIS A 226 -6.07 5.39 -1.74
N GLU A 227 -5.99 5.98 -0.58
CA GLU A 227 -6.23 5.27 0.69
C GLU A 227 -7.66 4.74 0.83
N TYR A 228 -8.64 5.45 0.25
CA TYR A 228 -10.01 4.95 0.25
C TYR A 228 -10.16 3.69 -0.63
N VAL A 229 -9.34 3.52 -1.66
CA VAL A 229 -9.33 2.26 -2.42
C VAL A 229 -8.92 1.11 -1.52
N HIS A 230 -7.97 1.31 -0.58
CA HIS A 230 -7.64 0.27 0.40
C HIS A 230 -8.80 -0.04 1.35
N VAL A 231 -9.58 0.97 1.76
CA VAL A 231 -10.84 0.73 2.51
C VAL A 231 -11.80 -0.15 1.70
N TYR A 232 -11.94 0.14 0.41
CA TYR A 232 -12.78 -0.62 -0.50
C TYR A 232 -12.26 -2.05 -0.72
N THR A 233 -10.99 -2.23 -1.01
CA THR A 233 -10.39 -3.56 -1.22
C THR A 233 -10.44 -4.40 0.05
N ALA A 234 -10.25 -3.79 1.24
CA ALA A 234 -10.42 -4.46 2.52
C ALA A 234 -11.86 -4.96 2.74
N ALA A 235 -12.87 -4.20 2.31
CA ALA A 235 -14.26 -4.64 2.37
C ALA A 235 -14.55 -5.86 1.48
N HIS A 236 -13.77 -6.05 0.42
CA HIS A 236 -13.85 -7.18 -0.50
C HIS A 236 -12.74 -8.24 -0.28
N GLN A 237 -11.98 -8.14 0.80
CA GLN A 237 -10.88 -9.04 1.10
C GLN A 237 -11.34 -10.39 1.69
N LEU A 238 -12.56 -10.46 2.17
CA LEU A 238 -13.10 -11.66 2.79
C LEU A 238 -13.46 -12.69 1.73
N TYR A 239 -12.80 -13.81 1.79
CA TYR A 239 -13.05 -14.95 0.93
C TYR A 239 -13.18 -16.22 1.77
N ASP A 240 -14.18 -17.05 1.42
CA ASP A 240 -14.40 -18.36 2.02
C ASP A 240 -13.21 -19.26 1.63
N GLY A 241 -12.32 -19.56 2.57
CA GLY A 241 -11.08 -20.29 2.31
C GLY A 241 -9.80 -19.45 2.37
N ALA A 242 -9.91 -18.12 2.53
CA ALA A 242 -8.79 -17.31 2.94
C ALA A 242 -8.45 -17.54 4.42
N ASP A 243 -7.22 -17.25 4.82
CA ASP A 243 -6.86 -17.27 6.24
C ASP A 243 -7.60 -16.19 7.04
N GLU A 244 -7.28 -16.03 8.30
CA GLU A 244 -7.93 -15.04 9.18
C GLU A 244 -7.69 -13.58 8.75
N TYR A 245 -6.75 -13.35 7.84
CA TYR A 245 -6.41 -12.01 7.31
C TYR A 245 -7.15 -11.70 6.01
N GLY A 246 -7.83 -12.67 5.40
CA GLY A 246 -8.55 -12.51 4.15
C GLY A 246 -7.72 -12.86 2.91
N LEU A 247 -8.10 -12.31 1.75
CA LEU A 247 -7.33 -12.45 0.51
C LEU A 247 -6.01 -11.69 0.63
N ASP A 248 -4.93 -12.32 0.22
CA ASP A 248 -3.63 -11.68 0.08
C ASP A 248 -3.54 -11.08 -1.34
N TRP A 249 -3.91 -9.81 -1.46
CA TRP A 249 -3.84 -9.11 -2.74
C TRP A 249 -2.38 -9.00 -3.17
N PRO A 250 -2.05 -9.35 -4.43
CA PRO A 250 -0.73 -9.03 -4.95
C PRO A 250 -0.46 -7.52 -4.81
N ILE A 251 0.63 -7.14 -4.16
CA ILE A 251 0.91 -5.74 -3.81
C ILE A 251 0.90 -4.79 -5.02
N TRP A 252 1.34 -5.26 -6.18
CA TRP A 252 1.29 -4.48 -7.42
C TRP A 252 -0.15 -4.18 -7.87
N LEU A 253 -1.09 -5.08 -7.54
CA LEU A 253 -2.50 -4.90 -7.86
C LEU A 253 -3.18 -4.00 -6.81
N GLU A 254 -2.89 -4.20 -5.54
CA GLU A 254 -3.43 -3.42 -4.44
C GLU A 254 -3.04 -1.95 -4.56
N GLU A 255 -1.74 -1.67 -4.60
CA GLU A 255 -1.20 -0.32 -4.68
C GLU A 255 -1.39 0.30 -6.08
N GLY A 256 -1.17 -0.52 -7.12
CA GLY A 256 -1.34 -0.06 -8.49
C GLY A 256 -2.78 0.30 -8.85
N ALA A 257 -3.76 -0.46 -8.35
CA ALA A 257 -5.16 -0.12 -8.55
C ALA A 257 -5.56 1.13 -7.76
N ALA A 258 -5.05 1.28 -6.53
CA ALA A 258 -5.29 2.46 -5.71
C ALA A 258 -4.74 3.72 -6.39
N GLU A 259 -3.49 3.67 -6.88
CA GLU A 259 -2.86 4.79 -7.56
C GLU A 259 -3.56 5.13 -8.88
N PHE A 260 -3.87 4.12 -9.69
CA PHE A 260 -4.58 4.30 -10.96
C PHE A 260 -5.95 4.97 -10.77
N LEU A 261 -6.78 4.46 -9.86
CA LEU A 261 -8.11 5.03 -9.64
C LEU A 261 -8.03 6.42 -9.04
N ALA A 262 -7.06 6.67 -8.15
CA ALA A 262 -6.86 7.99 -7.56
C ALA A 262 -6.54 9.03 -8.62
N LEU A 263 -5.66 8.74 -9.57
CA LEU A 263 -5.35 9.62 -10.69
C LEU A 263 -6.53 9.80 -11.65
N TYR A 264 -7.22 8.70 -11.96
CA TYR A 264 -8.38 8.72 -12.85
C TYR A 264 -9.52 9.61 -12.30
N LEU A 265 -9.84 9.47 -11.03
CA LEU A 265 -10.85 10.30 -10.36
C LEU A 265 -10.38 11.73 -10.10
N ALA A 266 -9.08 11.95 -9.88
CA ALA A 266 -8.49 13.28 -9.73
C ALA A 266 -8.63 14.11 -11.03
N ASP A 267 -8.44 13.51 -12.19
CA ASP A 267 -8.67 14.17 -13.48
C ASP A 267 -10.14 14.54 -13.70
N GLN A 268 -11.06 13.60 -13.46
CA GLN A 268 -12.50 13.85 -13.53
C GLN A 268 -12.96 15.04 -12.67
N ASN A 269 -12.26 15.28 -11.57
CA ASN A 269 -12.53 16.40 -10.66
C ASN A 269 -11.69 17.65 -10.96
N GLY A 270 -10.86 17.62 -12.00
CA GLY A 270 -10.02 18.72 -12.43
C GLY A 270 -8.88 19.06 -11.44
N TRP A 271 -8.46 18.10 -10.63
CA TRP A 271 -7.36 18.29 -9.68
C TRP A 271 -5.99 18.10 -10.32
N LEU A 272 -5.84 17.04 -11.12
CA LEU A 272 -4.59 16.63 -11.75
C LEU A 272 -4.89 16.16 -13.19
N SER A 273 -3.88 16.11 -14.03
CA SER A 273 -3.96 15.48 -15.36
C SER A 273 -3.62 14.00 -15.26
N PHE A 274 -4.56 13.12 -15.53
CA PHE A 274 -4.36 11.68 -15.57
C PHE A 274 -3.30 11.28 -16.58
N GLU A 275 -3.41 11.81 -17.81
CA GLU A 275 -2.47 11.50 -18.89
C GLU A 275 -1.04 11.90 -18.53
N GLU A 276 -0.83 13.12 -17.99
CA GLU A 276 0.50 13.61 -17.61
C GLU A 276 1.11 12.74 -16.49
N ARG A 277 0.36 12.43 -15.44
CA ARG A 277 0.83 11.61 -14.32
C ARG A 277 1.15 10.17 -14.75
N MET A 278 0.30 9.58 -15.59
CA MET A 278 0.56 8.26 -16.16
C MET A 278 1.80 8.26 -17.06
N ASP A 279 2.02 9.32 -17.84
CA ASP A 279 3.21 9.47 -18.67
C ASP A 279 4.49 9.57 -17.84
N GLU A 280 4.49 10.35 -16.76
CA GLU A 280 5.60 10.45 -15.80
C GLU A 280 5.88 9.09 -15.11
N SER A 281 4.85 8.38 -14.72
CA SER A 281 5.01 7.07 -14.09
C SER A 281 5.55 6.02 -15.04
N LEU A 282 5.17 6.10 -16.34
CA LEU A 282 5.74 5.23 -17.37
C LEU A 282 7.25 5.43 -17.49
N ASP A 283 7.71 6.67 -17.44
CA ASP A 283 9.16 6.96 -17.48
C ASP A 283 9.89 6.28 -16.33
N ARG A 284 9.34 6.32 -15.09
CA ARG A 284 9.94 5.67 -13.93
C ARG A 284 9.93 4.14 -14.09
N ALA A 285 8.83 3.55 -14.51
CA ALA A 285 8.71 2.11 -14.75
C ALA A 285 9.69 1.62 -15.84
N LEU A 286 9.78 2.34 -16.97
CA LEU A 286 10.70 1.99 -18.06
C LEU A 286 12.17 2.22 -17.68
N ASN A 287 12.47 3.23 -16.87
CA ASN A 287 13.82 3.45 -16.34
C ASN A 287 14.23 2.30 -15.41
N LEU A 288 13.35 1.86 -14.51
CA LEU A 288 13.63 0.69 -13.68
C LEU A 288 13.90 -0.56 -14.54
N ARG A 289 13.03 -0.83 -15.53
CA ARG A 289 13.22 -1.95 -16.46
C ARG A 289 14.56 -1.89 -17.22
N THR A 290 15.03 -0.71 -17.53
CA THR A 290 16.33 -0.52 -18.21
C THR A 290 17.49 -0.75 -17.24
N THR A 291 17.37 -0.30 -16.00
CA THR A 291 18.42 -0.34 -14.99
C THR A 291 18.53 -1.73 -14.34
N VAL A 292 17.38 -2.40 -14.13
CA VAL A 292 17.28 -3.73 -13.52
C VAL A 292 16.40 -4.64 -14.40
N PRO A 293 16.91 -5.07 -15.58
CA PRO A 293 16.08 -5.66 -16.64
C PRO A 293 15.44 -7.01 -16.32
N ASN A 294 15.85 -7.66 -15.23
CA ASN A 294 15.28 -8.95 -14.81
C ASN A 294 14.32 -8.80 -13.64
N LEU A 295 14.00 -7.58 -13.22
CA LEU A 295 13.06 -7.31 -12.14
C LEU A 295 11.71 -6.90 -12.72
N THR A 296 10.65 -7.61 -12.34
CA THR A 296 9.28 -7.46 -12.85
C THR A 296 8.29 -7.38 -11.70
N ILE A 297 7.03 -7.07 -12.00
CA ILE A 297 5.97 -7.11 -10.98
C ILE A 297 5.69 -8.53 -10.47
N ALA A 298 6.07 -9.57 -11.20
CA ALA A 298 5.98 -10.94 -10.73
C ALA A 298 6.95 -11.22 -9.56
N ASP A 299 8.12 -10.58 -9.55
CA ASP A 299 9.08 -10.73 -8.46
C ASP A 299 8.56 -10.14 -7.15
N ILE A 300 7.90 -8.98 -7.21
CA ILE A 300 7.32 -8.34 -6.02
C ILE A 300 6.11 -9.14 -5.47
N ALA A 301 5.40 -9.86 -6.33
CA ALA A 301 4.33 -10.75 -5.91
C ALA A 301 4.87 -12.03 -5.22
N ALA A 302 6.07 -12.47 -5.63
CA ALA A 302 6.69 -13.69 -5.11
C ALA A 302 7.54 -13.44 -3.86
N ASP A 303 8.32 -12.34 -3.81
CA ASP A 303 9.29 -12.09 -2.74
C ASP A 303 9.59 -10.58 -2.62
N ARG A 304 8.87 -9.93 -1.71
CA ARG A 304 9.01 -8.50 -1.42
C ARG A 304 10.42 -8.13 -0.91
N GLU A 305 11.00 -8.95 -0.05
CA GLU A 305 12.30 -8.67 0.56
C GLU A 305 13.41 -8.71 -0.48
N ARG A 306 13.35 -9.71 -1.36
CA ARG A 306 14.30 -9.85 -2.47
C ARG A 306 14.33 -8.62 -3.38
N VAL A 307 13.18 -8.00 -3.62
CA VAL A 307 13.11 -6.79 -4.46
C VAL A 307 13.84 -5.61 -3.81
N ASN A 308 13.75 -5.47 -2.49
CA ASN A 308 14.48 -4.43 -1.75
C ASN A 308 16.00 -4.60 -1.83
N ASP A 309 16.50 -5.83 -1.98
CA ASP A 309 17.93 -6.12 -2.13
C ASP A 309 18.51 -5.60 -3.45
N TYR A 310 17.68 -5.39 -4.48
CA TYR A 310 18.15 -4.87 -5.77
C TYR A 310 18.39 -3.36 -5.76
N CYS A 311 17.47 -2.61 -5.19
CA CYS A 311 17.63 -1.17 -4.96
C CYS A 311 16.55 -0.64 -4.01
N GLY A 312 16.88 0.36 -3.20
CA GLY A 312 15.97 0.92 -2.19
C GLY A 312 14.69 1.57 -2.75
N LEU A 313 14.61 1.86 -4.06
CA LEU A 313 13.44 2.43 -4.72
C LEU A 313 12.71 1.44 -5.63
N CYS A 314 13.29 0.27 -5.92
CA CYS A 314 12.71 -0.71 -6.85
C CYS A 314 11.31 -1.15 -6.43
N PHE A 315 11.14 -1.38 -5.14
CA PHE A 315 9.87 -1.79 -4.57
C PHE A 315 8.78 -0.75 -4.85
N GLY A 316 9.01 0.52 -4.51
CA GLY A 316 8.04 1.59 -4.76
C GLY A 316 7.68 1.74 -6.24
N VAL A 317 8.69 1.71 -7.13
CA VAL A 317 8.43 1.80 -8.58
C VAL A 317 7.62 0.61 -9.09
N LEU A 318 7.84 -0.60 -8.59
CA LEU A 318 7.08 -1.77 -9.02
C LEU A 318 5.63 -1.73 -8.50
N GLN A 319 5.42 -1.43 -7.24
CA GLN A 319 4.08 -1.46 -6.67
C GLN A 319 3.20 -0.31 -7.15
N TYR A 320 3.72 0.91 -7.20
CA TYR A 320 2.95 2.10 -7.60
C TYR A 320 3.03 2.33 -9.12
N GLU A 321 4.22 2.63 -9.63
CA GLU A 321 4.38 3.09 -11.00
C GLU A 321 4.11 2.00 -12.04
N THR A 322 4.67 0.81 -11.83
CA THR A 322 4.42 -0.32 -12.73
C THR A 322 3.04 -0.93 -12.46
N GLY A 323 2.61 -1.00 -11.20
CA GLY A 323 1.30 -1.51 -10.81
C GLY A 323 0.13 -0.72 -11.39
N GLN A 324 0.20 0.63 -11.41
CA GLN A 324 -0.86 1.43 -12.03
C GLN A 324 -0.93 1.23 -13.56
N TRP A 325 0.20 0.98 -14.23
CA TRP A 325 0.21 0.61 -15.62
C TRP A 325 -0.34 -0.79 -15.88
N ALA A 326 -0.10 -1.72 -14.96
CA ALA A 326 -0.73 -3.04 -14.98
C ALA A 326 -2.25 -2.92 -14.86
N THR A 327 -2.73 -2.06 -13.97
CA THR A 327 -4.17 -1.76 -13.82
C THR A 327 -4.74 -1.07 -15.07
N ALA A 328 -4.03 -0.11 -15.64
CA ALA A 328 -4.42 0.53 -16.91
C ALA A 328 -4.54 -0.49 -18.06
N TRP A 329 -3.61 -1.44 -18.12
CA TRP A 329 -3.63 -2.50 -19.12
C TRP A 329 -4.85 -3.42 -18.96
N LEU A 330 -5.19 -3.80 -17.72
CA LEU A 330 -6.39 -4.57 -17.42
C LEU A 330 -7.67 -3.79 -17.74
N ALA A 331 -7.71 -2.51 -17.40
CA ALA A 331 -8.84 -1.63 -17.70
C ALA A 331 -9.03 -1.44 -19.22
N ASN A 332 -7.94 -1.32 -20.00
CA ASN A 332 -8.03 -1.26 -21.46
C ASN A 332 -8.55 -2.56 -22.07
N ARG A 333 -8.25 -3.70 -21.48
CA ARG A 333 -8.72 -5.01 -21.94
C ARG A 333 -10.22 -5.18 -21.74
N THR A 334 -10.78 -4.54 -20.72
CA THR A 334 -12.18 -4.64 -20.32
C THR A 334 -12.81 -3.27 -20.11
N SER A 335 -12.75 -2.74 -18.90
CA SER A 335 -13.12 -1.36 -18.54
C SER A 335 -12.61 -1.05 -17.13
N VAL A 336 -12.58 0.25 -16.78
CA VAL A 336 -12.32 0.68 -15.38
C VAL A 336 -13.35 0.09 -14.43
N ASP A 337 -14.63 0.09 -14.83
CA ASP A 337 -15.72 -0.49 -14.04
C ASP A 337 -15.55 -2.00 -13.82
N GLU A 338 -15.06 -2.76 -14.81
CA GLU A 338 -14.81 -4.19 -14.62
C GLU A 338 -13.68 -4.43 -13.62
N VAL A 339 -12.63 -3.59 -13.61
CA VAL A 339 -11.57 -3.69 -12.59
C VAL A 339 -12.15 -3.50 -11.20
N PHE A 340 -12.88 -2.42 -10.97
CA PHE A 340 -13.31 -2.06 -9.61
C PHE A 340 -14.64 -2.69 -9.20
N HIS A 341 -15.66 -2.68 -10.05
CA HIS A 341 -17.00 -3.20 -9.70
C HIS A 341 -17.22 -4.65 -10.13
N GLY A 342 -16.38 -5.19 -11.00
CA GLY A 342 -16.42 -6.58 -11.43
C GLY A 342 -15.45 -7.46 -10.65
N PHE A 343 -14.15 -7.19 -10.79
CA PHE A 343 -13.10 -8.07 -10.29
C PHE A 343 -13.02 -8.13 -8.76
N PHE A 344 -12.89 -6.99 -8.05
CA PHE A 344 -12.73 -7.01 -6.59
C PHE A 344 -13.90 -7.68 -5.86
N PRO A 345 -15.18 -7.35 -6.14
CA PRO A 345 -16.29 -8.07 -5.53
C PRO A 345 -16.31 -9.56 -5.89
N ARG A 346 -15.97 -9.92 -7.12
CA ARG A 346 -15.93 -11.32 -7.55
C ARG A 346 -14.82 -12.11 -6.86
N ALA A 347 -13.68 -11.45 -6.59
CA ALA A 347 -12.58 -12.09 -5.86
C ALA A 347 -12.97 -12.45 -4.44
N SER A 348 -13.79 -11.64 -3.77
CA SER A 348 -14.33 -11.97 -2.44
C SER A 348 -15.26 -13.18 -2.44
N GLU A 349 -15.82 -13.55 -3.59
CA GLU A 349 -16.71 -14.70 -3.73
C GLU A 349 -16.00 -15.97 -4.24
N GLN A 350 -14.97 -15.81 -5.06
CA GLN A 350 -14.40 -16.92 -5.86
C GLN A 350 -12.88 -17.07 -5.73
N GLY A 351 -12.23 -16.20 -4.97
CA GLY A 351 -10.77 -16.10 -4.90
C GLY A 351 -10.17 -15.32 -6.06
N ILE A 352 -8.92 -14.86 -5.87
CA ILE A 352 -8.26 -13.92 -6.80
C ILE A 352 -8.09 -14.55 -8.18
N ASP A 353 -7.50 -15.74 -8.27
CA ASP A 353 -7.18 -16.39 -9.56
C ASP A 353 -8.43 -16.60 -10.42
N ARG A 354 -9.48 -17.12 -9.80
CA ARG A 354 -10.72 -17.39 -10.52
C ARG A 354 -11.43 -16.11 -10.95
N ALA A 355 -11.47 -15.11 -10.07
CA ALA A 355 -12.02 -13.81 -10.39
C ALA A 355 -11.23 -13.12 -11.52
N PHE A 356 -9.91 -13.24 -11.51
CA PHE A 356 -9.03 -12.69 -12.52
C PHE A 356 -9.33 -13.29 -13.89
N GLU A 357 -9.41 -14.63 -14.00
CA GLU A 357 -9.78 -15.32 -15.23
C GLU A 357 -11.15 -14.88 -15.76
N LEU A 358 -12.13 -14.75 -14.87
CA LEU A 358 -13.50 -14.39 -15.27
C LEU A 358 -13.62 -12.93 -15.68
N SER A 359 -12.89 -12.02 -15.03
CA SER A 359 -12.92 -10.60 -15.32
C SER A 359 -12.11 -10.25 -16.57
N PHE A 360 -10.92 -10.83 -16.72
CA PHE A 360 -9.96 -10.40 -17.73
C PHE A 360 -9.74 -11.43 -18.85
N GLY A 361 -10.27 -12.66 -18.70
CA GLY A 361 -10.20 -13.71 -19.72
C GLY A 361 -8.81 -14.31 -19.91
N LEU A 362 -7.95 -14.27 -18.90
CA LEU A 362 -6.62 -14.86 -18.86
C LEU A 362 -6.22 -15.15 -17.40
N SER A 363 -5.27 -16.05 -17.19
CA SER A 363 -4.67 -16.28 -15.88
C SER A 363 -3.73 -15.12 -15.49
N ILE A 364 -3.39 -15.03 -14.21
CA ILE A 364 -2.38 -14.06 -13.70
C ILE A 364 -1.04 -14.30 -14.39
N ASP A 365 -0.61 -15.56 -14.56
CA ASP A 365 0.64 -15.89 -15.26
C ASP A 365 0.64 -15.44 -16.72
N GLU A 366 -0.45 -15.66 -17.44
CA GLU A 366 -0.61 -15.18 -18.84
C GLU A 366 -0.61 -13.65 -18.89
N PHE A 367 -1.24 -13.00 -17.91
CA PHE A 367 -1.19 -11.55 -17.77
C PHE A 367 0.23 -11.05 -17.59
N MET A 368 1.01 -11.62 -16.65
CA MET A 368 2.39 -11.20 -16.39
C MET A 368 3.23 -11.21 -17.67
N VAL A 369 3.12 -12.27 -18.47
CA VAL A 369 3.85 -12.37 -19.76
C VAL A 369 3.38 -11.30 -20.74
N GLN A 370 2.07 -11.12 -20.91
CA GLN A 370 1.54 -10.15 -21.88
C GLN A 370 1.79 -8.69 -21.47
N PHE A 371 1.79 -8.44 -20.18
CA PHE A 371 2.10 -7.11 -19.65
C PHE A 371 3.59 -6.75 -19.82
N GLU A 372 4.49 -7.70 -19.63
CA GLU A 372 5.91 -7.49 -19.93
C GLU A 372 6.16 -7.21 -21.42
N ASP A 373 5.45 -7.91 -22.31
CA ASP A 373 5.48 -7.62 -23.74
C ASP A 373 4.96 -6.19 -24.03
N PHE A 374 3.88 -5.78 -23.38
CA PHE A 374 3.32 -4.43 -23.47
C PHE A 374 4.33 -3.35 -23.03
N LEU A 375 5.04 -3.55 -21.93
CA LEU A 375 6.09 -2.63 -21.49
C LEU A 375 7.26 -2.51 -22.49
N GLY A 376 7.40 -3.45 -23.40
CA GLY A 376 8.35 -3.43 -24.53
C GLY A 376 7.87 -2.66 -25.77
N LEU A 377 6.61 -2.22 -25.82
CA LEU A 377 6.06 -1.51 -26.97
C LEU A 377 6.57 -0.05 -27.06
N PRO A 378 6.49 0.58 -28.24
CA PRO A 378 6.74 2.01 -28.37
C PRO A 378 5.81 2.84 -27.48
N ARG A 379 6.33 3.91 -26.85
CA ARG A 379 5.59 4.79 -25.91
C ARG A 379 4.19 5.21 -26.43
N ALA A 380 4.08 5.59 -27.70
CA ALA A 380 2.80 6.00 -28.27
C ALA A 380 1.73 4.87 -28.23
N GLN A 381 2.14 3.60 -28.27
CA GLN A 381 1.24 2.47 -28.14
C GLN A 381 0.91 2.19 -26.68
N GLN A 382 1.86 2.43 -25.77
CA GLN A 382 1.62 2.32 -24.34
C GLN A 382 0.63 3.39 -23.88
N MET A 383 0.84 4.65 -24.25
CA MET A 383 -0.08 5.75 -23.90
C MET A 383 -1.48 5.59 -24.51
N ALA A 384 -1.59 4.93 -25.67
CA ALA A 384 -2.87 4.76 -26.36
C ALA A 384 -3.87 3.84 -25.64
N ILE A 385 -3.45 3.11 -24.61
CA ILE A 385 -4.36 2.25 -23.82
C ILE A 385 -5.08 3.01 -22.71
N LEU A 386 -4.65 4.22 -22.37
CA LEU A 386 -5.24 4.96 -21.27
C LEU A 386 -6.73 5.23 -21.52
N PRO A 387 -7.60 4.92 -20.55
CA PRO A 387 -9.00 5.30 -20.65
C PRO A 387 -9.12 6.82 -20.58
N ILE A 388 -10.18 7.33 -21.17
CA ILE A 388 -10.54 8.76 -21.05
C ILE A 388 -11.31 8.90 -19.73
N PRO A 389 -10.81 9.71 -18.77
CA PRO A 389 -11.48 9.95 -17.49
C PRO A 389 -12.85 10.62 -17.61
#